data_e28fc87ba381bd29b3939170411e8907
#
_entry.id   e28fc87ba381bd29b3939170411e8907
#
_cell.length_a   1.000
_cell.length_b   1.000
_cell.length_c   1.000
_cell.angle_alpha   90.00
_cell.angle_beta   90.00
_cell.angle_gamma   90.00
#
_symmetry.space_group_name_H-M   'P 1'
#
loop_
_entity.id
_entity.type
_entity.pdbx_description
1 polymer ?
#
loop_
_entity_poly.entity_id
_entity_poly.type
_entity_poly.pdbx_seq_one_letter_code
_entity_poly.pdbx_strand_id
1 'polypeptide(L)'
;MDLDFISRSFVRLMSALPLTLAVWFLSVVLGALIAAGVTWLRVSGVRPFELFARGYVLVFRGTPLLIQLFIVYYGLASLPAVRASFVWPVLRDAFNCAVLSLALCTAAYQAEIFRGALLAVPHGQVEAARACGMSGLLLFRRIIFPIALRHGLPAYSTEMISMVKATALVSLITLWDVMSVALKIRNDTLVTYLPLILAGAIYFVVNYVLGAALLALERRLSPHLKPRPS
;
A
#
# COMPACT_ATOMS: atom_id res chain seq x y z
N MET A 1 -4.90 32.61 20.06
CA MET A 1 -5.32 31.46 19.20
C MET A 1 -6.30 30.67 20.02
N ASP A 2 -7.57 30.66 19.61
CA ASP A 2 -8.65 30.17 20.47
C ASP A 2 -8.64 28.63 20.55
N LEU A 3 -8.67 28.10 21.78
CA LEU A 3 -8.75 26.65 22.03
C LEU A 3 -9.96 26.04 21.32
N ASP A 4 -11.03 26.81 21.19
CA ASP A 4 -12.23 26.45 20.42
C ASP A 4 -11.95 26.20 18.94
N PHE A 5 -11.10 27.00 18.31
CA PHE A 5 -10.73 26.79 16.91
C PHE A 5 -9.90 25.51 16.72
N ILE A 6 -8.97 25.25 17.65
CA ILE A 6 -8.14 24.04 17.63
C ILE A 6 -9.03 22.80 17.78
N SER A 7 -9.93 22.80 18.77
CA SER A 7 -10.82 21.66 19.03
C SER A 7 -11.76 21.36 17.86
N ARG A 8 -12.40 22.39 17.30
CA ARG A 8 -13.28 22.24 16.11
C ARG A 8 -12.52 21.73 14.89
N SER A 9 -11.32 22.27 14.64
CA SER A 9 -10.48 21.81 13.54
C SER A 9 -10.07 20.35 13.72
N PHE A 10 -9.65 19.96 14.92
CA PHE A 10 -9.30 18.60 15.23
C PHE A 10 -10.47 17.61 15.03
N VAL A 11 -11.66 17.95 15.53
CA VAL A 11 -12.85 17.10 15.36
C VAL A 11 -13.19 16.92 13.86
N ARG A 12 -13.12 18.02 13.07
CA ARG A 12 -13.36 17.94 11.62
C ARG A 12 -12.32 17.07 10.90
N LEU A 13 -11.05 17.14 11.27
CA LEU A 13 -10.01 16.30 10.72
C LEU A 13 -10.21 14.83 11.09
N MET A 14 -10.56 14.56 12.34
CA MET A 14 -10.84 13.21 12.82
C MET A 14 -12.05 12.58 12.15
N SER A 15 -13.06 13.36 11.76
CA SER A 15 -14.21 12.83 10.99
C SER A 15 -13.85 12.33 9.60
N ALA A 16 -12.76 12.83 9.00
CA ALA A 16 -12.24 12.38 7.70
C ALA A 16 -11.30 11.16 7.80
N LEU A 17 -10.80 10.85 9.01
CA LEU A 17 -9.85 9.75 9.23
C LEU A 17 -10.37 8.38 8.76
N PRO A 18 -11.64 7.99 8.99
CA PRO A 18 -12.16 6.71 8.51
C PRO A 18 -12.04 6.54 6.99
N LEU A 19 -12.28 7.62 6.21
CA LEU A 19 -12.14 7.59 4.76
C LEU A 19 -10.68 7.38 4.34
N THR A 20 -9.75 8.09 4.98
CA THR A 20 -8.30 7.94 4.75
C THR A 20 -7.85 6.50 5.02
N LEU A 21 -8.29 5.92 6.13
CA LEU A 21 -7.97 4.55 6.50
C LEU A 21 -8.63 3.52 5.56
N ALA A 22 -9.84 3.78 5.09
CA ALA A 22 -10.52 2.91 4.11
C ALA A 22 -9.77 2.88 2.78
N VAL A 23 -9.37 4.05 2.25
CA VAL A 23 -8.55 4.15 1.03
C VAL A 23 -7.24 3.40 1.21
N TRP A 24 -6.52 3.64 2.31
CA TRP A 24 -5.28 2.94 2.61
C TRP A 24 -5.47 1.42 2.66
N PHE A 25 -6.40 0.94 3.47
CA PHE A 25 -6.61 -0.50 3.68
C PHE A 25 -6.99 -1.22 2.39
N LEU A 26 -7.97 -0.68 1.66
CA LEU A 26 -8.41 -1.28 0.40
C LEU A 26 -7.30 -1.26 -0.65
N SER A 27 -6.52 -0.18 -0.74
CA SER A 27 -5.38 -0.11 -1.66
C SER A 27 -4.30 -1.13 -1.32
N VAL A 28 -3.98 -1.31 -0.05
CA VAL A 28 -2.98 -2.30 0.40
C VAL A 28 -3.45 -3.72 0.12
N VAL A 29 -4.72 -4.04 0.42
CA VAL A 29 -5.28 -5.39 0.19
C VAL A 29 -5.38 -5.69 -1.30
N LEU A 30 -5.95 -4.79 -2.10
CA LEU A 30 -6.05 -4.97 -3.54
C LEU A 30 -4.66 -5.02 -4.18
N GLY A 31 -3.73 -4.17 -3.71
CA GLY A 31 -2.33 -4.18 -4.11
C GLY A 31 -1.66 -5.52 -3.84
N ALA A 32 -1.90 -6.12 -2.66
CA ALA A 32 -1.35 -7.44 -2.31
C ALA A 32 -1.88 -8.56 -3.22
N LEU A 33 -3.16 -8.52 -3.59
CA LEU A 33 -3.74 -9.48 -4.53
C LEU A 33 -3.11 -9.36 -5.93
N ILE A 34 -2.98 -8.14 -6.43
CA ILE A 34 -2.32 -7.87 -7.72
C ILE A 34 -0.85 -8.27 -7.63
N ALA A 35 -0.14 -7.92 -6.55
CA ALA A 35 1.26 -8.26 -6.33
C ALA A 35 1.50 -9.77 -6.32
N ALA A 36 0.60 -10.55 -5.72
CA ALA A 36 0.68 -12.01 -5.74
C ALA A 36 0.63 -12.55 -7.18
N GLY A 37 -0.30 -12.02 -8.00
CA GLY A 37 -0.38 -12.36 -9.43
C GLY A 37 0.88 -11.95 -10.20
N VAL A 38 1.36 -10.72 -10.02
CA VAL A 38 2.59 -10.22 -10.66
C VAL A 38 3.80 -11.04 -10.24
N THR A 39 3.91 -11.40 -8.96
CA THR A 39 4.99 -12.26 -8.45
C THR A 39 4.91 -13.64 -9.08
N TRP A 40 3.72 -14.23 -9.18
CA TRP A 40 3.54 -15.52 -9.82
C TRP A 40 3.99 -15.49 -11.29
N LEU A 41 3.63 -14.45 -12.05
CA LEU A 41 4.11 -14.25 -13.42
C LEU A 41 5.65 -14.16 -13.48
N ARG A 42 6.27 -13.49 -12.50
CA ARG A 42 7.74 -13.32 -12.41
C ARG A 42 8.49 -14.62 -12.15
N VAL A 43 7.89 -15.57 -11.43
CA VAL A 43 8.51 -16.86 -11.05
C VAL A 43 8.02 -18.02 -11.89
N SER A 44 7.14 -17.79 -12.87
CA SER A 44 6.55 -18.84 -13.70
C SER A 44 7.52 -19.54 -14.66
N GLY A 45 8.70 -18.94 -14.92
CA GLY A 45 9.67 -19.43 -15.90
C GLY A 45 9.26 -19.21 -17.37
N VAL A 46 8.07 -18.61 -17.64
CA VAL A 46 7.57 -18.31 -18.98
C VAL A 46 7.98 -16.88 -19.37
N ARG A 47 8.93 -16.77 -20.32
CA ARG A 47 9.54 -15.49 -20.71
C ARG A 47 8.54 -14.34 -20.99
N PRO A 48 7.44 -14.51 -21.78
CA PRO A 48 6.47 -13.44 -22.02
C PRO A 48 5.83 -12.92 -20.73
N PHE A 49 5.48 -13.81 -19.79
CA PHE A 49 4.88 -13.44 -18.52
C PHE A 49 5.86 -12.69 -17.62
N GLU A 50 7.09 -13.17 -17.57
CA GLU A 50 8.17 -12.50 -16.83
C GLU A 50 8.44 -11.10 -17.39
N LEU A 51 8.50 -10.94 -18.71
CA LEU A 51 8.74 -9.66 -19.37
C LEU A 51 7.60 -8.66 -19.08
N PHE A 52 6.35 -9.11 -19.18
CA PHE A 52 5.17 -8.30 -18.85
C PHE A 52 5.22 -7.82 -17.39
N ALA A 53 5.48 -8.74 -16.44
CA ALA A 53 5.55 -8.41 -15.03
C ALA A 53 6.73 -7.48 -14.71
N ARG A 54 7.88 -7.62 -15.37
CA ARG A 54 9.02 -6.69 -15.28
C ARG A 54 8.64 -5.31 -15.80
N GLY A 55 7.98 -5.24 -16.96
CA GLY A 55 7.49 -3.99 -17.54
C GLY A 55 6.51 -3.27 -16.62
N TYR A 56 5.55 -4.00 -16.03
CA TYR A 56 4.62 -3.47 -15.05
C TYR A 56 5.36 -2.85 -13.85
N VAL A 57 6.27 -3.60 -13.22
CA VAL A 57 7.03 -3.13 -12.06
C VAL A 57 7.88 -1.91 -12.44
N LEU A 58 8.54 -1.93 -13.61
CA LEU A 58 9.36 -0.81 -14.08
C LEU A 58 8.53 0.48 -14.24
N VAL A 59 7.36 0.39 -14.87
CA VAL A 59 6.49 1.54 -15.13
C VAL A 59 5.95 2.11 -13.81
N PHE A 60 5.34 1.27 -12.96
CA PHE A 60 4.69 1.76 -11.73
C PHE A 60 5.67 2.20 -10.65
N ARG A 61 6.89 1.66 -10.60
CA ARG A 61 7.94 2.15 -9.69
C ARG A 61 8.76 3.29 -10.28
N GLY A 62 8.81 3.40 -11.59
CA GLY A 62 9.57 4.43 -12.30
C GLY A 62 8.80 5.73 -12.53
N THR A 63 7.49 5.76 -12.27
CA THR A 63 6.66 6.95 -12.47
C THR A 63 6.12 7.50 -11.14
N PRO A 64 5.96 8.83 -10.99
CA PRO A 64 5.41 9.41 -9.77
C PRO A 64 3.95 8.98 -9.54
N LEU A 65 3.63 8.56 -8.30
CA LEU A 65 2.28 8.16 -7.92
C LEU A 65 1.23 9.23 -8.22
N LEU A 66 1.57 10.50 -8.03
CA LEU A 66 0.67 11.62 -8.35
C LEU A 66 0.23 11.62 -9.82
N ILE A 67 1.19 11.37 -10.72
CA ILE A 67 0.90 11.29 -12.16
C ILE A 67 0.00 10.10 -12.48
N GLN A 68 0.25 8.94 -11.84
CA GLN A 68 -0.60 7.75 -11.99
C GLN A 68 -2.04 8.05 -11.53
N LEU A 69 -2.19 8.71 -10.37
CA LEU A 69 -3.48 9.13 -9.83
C LEU A 69 -4.24 10.05 -10.81
N PHE A 70 -3.56 11.04 -11.39
CA PHE A 70 -4.16 11.96 -12.35
C PHE A 70 -4.52 11.30 -13.68
N ILE A 71 -3.69 10.36 -14.16
CA ILE A 71 -4.02 9.58 -15.35
C ILE A 71 -5.29 8.75 -15.12
N VAL A 72 -5.41 8.08 -13.97
CA VAL A 72 -6.59 7.27 -13.66
C VAL A 72 -7.83 8.15 -13.48
N TYR A 73 -7.74 9.23 -12.72
CA TYR A 73 -8.91 10.04 -12.37
C TYR A 73 -9.34 10.99 -13.52
N TYR A 74 -8.42 11.77 -14.08
CA TYR A 74 -8.72 12.72 -15.14
C TYR A 74 -8.51 12.15 -16.54
N GLY A 75 -7.42 11.39 -16.73
CA GLY A 75 -7.03 10.87 -18.04
C GLY A 75 -8.00 9.85 -18.57
N LEU A 76 -8.31 8.80 -17.80
CA LEU A 76 -9.27 7.77 -18.24
C LEU A 76 -10.69 8.33 -18.38
N ALA A 77 -11.08 9.26 -17.49
CA ALA A 77 -12.37 9.93 -17.58
C ALA A 77 -12.52 10.82 -18.82
N SER A 78 -11.45 11.25 -19.47
CA SER A 78 -11.51 12.06 -20.70
C SER A 78 -11.79 11.24 -21.96
N LEU A 79 -11.57 9.91 -21.91
CA LEU A 79 -11.70 9.02 -23.05
C LEU A 79 -13.16 8.59 -23.28
N PRO A 80 -13.80 8.88 -24.44
CA PRO A 80 -15.17 8.46 -24.73
C PRO A 80 -15.37 6.95 -24.66
N ALA A 81 -14.37 6.16 -25.11
CA ALA A 81 -14.42 4.71 -25.06
C ALA A 81 -14.50 4.17 -23.62
N VAL A 82 -13.81 4.82 -22.65
CA VAL A 82 -13.88 4.45 -21.24
C VAL A 82 -15.25 4.78 -20.66
N ARG A 83 -15.80 5.96 -20.99
CA ARG A 83 -17.13 6.37 -20.53
C ARG A 83 -18.26 5.48 -21.07
N ALA A 84 -18.08 4.91 -22.24
CA ALA A 84 -19.02 3.95 -22.83
C ALA A 84 -18.82 2.51 -22.37
N SER A 85 -17.77 2.23 -21.60
CA SER A 85 -17.42 0.87 -21.19
C SER A 85 -18.09 0.46 -19.87
N PHE A 86 -18.13 -0.87 -19.61
CA PHE A 86 -18.67 -1.44 -18.37
C PHE A 86 -17.87 -1.05 -17.10
N VAL A 87 -16.63 -0.56 -17.26
CA VAL A 87 -15.80 -0.11 -16.12
C VAL A 87 -16.11 1.32 -15.67
N TRP A 88 -16.88 2.08 -16.46
CA TRP A 88 -17.21 3.47 -16.15
C TRP A 88 -17.90 3.68 -14.79
N PRO A 89 -18.87 2.85 -14.35
CA PRO A 89 -19.49 2.99 -13.03
C PRO A 89 -18.47 2.98 -11.87
N VAL A 90 -17.35 2.27 -12.05
CA VAL A 90 -16.25 2.22 -11.07
C VAL A 90 -15.35 3.45 -11.20
N LEU A 91 -14.95 3.81 -12.42
CA LEU A 91 -13.97 4.88 -12.70
C LEU A 91 -14.55 6.30 -12.62
N ARG A 92 -15.86 6.48 -12.58
CA ARG A 92 -16.49 7.79 -12.35
C ARG A 92 -16.40 8.26 -10.89
N ASP A 93 -16.11 7.36 -9.96
CA ASP A 93 -16.07 7.64 -8.53
C ASP A 93 -14.62 7.91 -8.09
N ALA A 94 -14.41 9.05 -7.40
CA ALA A 94 -13.08 9.47 -6.96
C ALA A 94 -12.45 8.48 -5.96
N PHE A 95 -13.27 7.85 -5.10
CA PHE A 95 -12.80 6.87 -4.13
C PHE A 95 -12.23 5.64 -4.84
N ASN A 96 -12.95 5.12 -5.83
CA ASN A 96 -12.50 3.95 -6.60
C ASN A 96 -11.24 4.27 -7.42
N CYS A 97 -11.15 5.47 -8.01
CA CYS A 97 -9.95 5.91 -8.72
C CYS A 97 -8.75 6.03 -7.77
N ALA A 98 -8.95 6.56 -6.56
CA ALA A 98 -7.92 6.63 -5.54
C ALA A 98 -7.43 5.23 -5.16
N VAL A 99 -8.34 4.33 -4.76
CA VAL A 99 -8.01 2.96 -4.38
C VAL A 99 -7.29 2.22 -5.51
N LEU A 100 -7.78 2.33 -6.75
CA LEU A 100 -7.16 1.67 -7.90
C LEU A 100 -5.75 2.19 -8.16
N SER A 101 -5.55 3.51 -8.19
CA SER A 101 -4.23 4.11 -8.46
C SER A 101 -3.21 3.72 -7.41
N LEU A 102 -3.59 3.84 -6.13
CA LEU A 102 -2.72 3.46 -5.02
C LEU A 102 -2.45 1.94 -5.02
N ALA A 103 -3.47 1.12 -5.31
CA ALA A 103 -3.31 -0.33 -5.38
C ALA A 103 -2.36 -0.76 -6.50
N LEU A 104 -2.48 -0.19 -7.69
CA LEU A 104 -1.59 -0.48 -8.81
C LEU A 104 -0.14 -0.06 -8.50
N CYS A 105 0.05 1.09 -7.88
CA CYS A 105 1.38 1.55 -7.49
C CYS A 105 1.98 0.63 -6.42
N THR A 106 1.30 0.42 -5.29
CA THR A 106 1.83 -0.41 -4.20
C THR A 106 2.01 -1.87 -4.62
N ALA A 107 1.18 -2.40 -5.54
CA ALA A 107 1.33 -3.75 -6.05
C ALA A 107 2.69 -3.98 -6.72
N ALA A 108 3.24 -2.98 -7.42
CA ALA A 108 4.56 -3.08 -8.02
C ALA A 108 5.67 -3.17 -6.96
N TYR A 109 5.55 -2.44 -5.85
CA TYR A 109 6.47 -2.53 -4.72
C TYR A 109 6.32 -3.85 -3.96
N GLN A 110 5.09 -4.23 -3.65
CA GLN A 110 4.78 -5.49 -2.95
C GLN A 110 5.21 -6.71 -3.77
N ALA A 111 5.08 -6.69 -5.10
CA ALA A 111 5.52 -7.79 -5.95
C ALA A 111 7.03 -8.03 -5.86
N GLU A 112 7.84 -6.97 -5.80
CA GLU A 112 9.29 -7.12 -5.58
C GLU A 112 9.62 -7.59 -4.16
N ILE A 113 8.86 -7.14 -3.16
CA ILE A 113 8.98 -7.63 -1.78
C ILE A 113 8.68 -9.12 -1.73
N PHE A 114 7.57 -9.57 -2.33
CA PHE A 114 7.18 -10.98 -2.35
C PHE A 114 8.21 -11.83 -3.11
N ARG A 115 8.68 -11.35 -4.27
CA ARG A 115 9.74 -12.02 -5.03
C ARG A 115 11.04 -12.13 -4.23
N GLY A 116 11.49 -11.04 -3.60
CA GLY A 116 12.68 -11.02 -2.75
C GLY A 116 12.55 -11.98 -1.56
N ALA A 117 11.37 -12.01 -0.94
CA ALA A 117 11.06 -12.92 0.17
C ALA A 117 11.12 -14.40 -0.26
N LEU A 118 10.60 -14.74 -1.44
CA LEU A 118 10.68 -16.10 -1.98
C LEU A 118 12.13 -16.53 -2.29
N LEU A 119 12.93 -15.61 -2.83
CA LEU A 119 14.35 -15.86 -3.13
C LEU A 119 15.22 -15.97 -1.86
N ALA A 120 14.79 -15.39 -0.75
CA ALA A 120 15.48 -15.47 0.53
C ALA A 120 15.31 -16.83 1.26
N VAL A 121 14.43 -17.71 0.74
CA VAL A 121 14.24 -19.05 1.32
C VAL A 121 15.50 -19.90 1.09
N PRO A 122 16.14 -20.44 2.14
CA PRO A 122 17.36 -21.22 2.00
C PRO A 122 17.14 -22.51 1.19
N HIS A 123 17.94 -22.72 0.14
CA HIS A 123 17.82 -23.88 -0.74
C HIS A 123 17.90 -25.21 0.03
N GLY A 124 18.79 -25.33 1.01
CA GLY A 124 18.94 -26.56 1.81
C GLY A 124 17.67 -26.94 2.58
N GLN A 125 16.84 -25.98 3.01
CA GLN A 125 15.56 -26.30 3.65
C GLN A 125 14.55 -26.85 2.64
N VAL A 126 14.57 -26.35 1.42
CA VAL A 126 13.72 -26.84 0.33
C VAL A 126 14.14 -28.25 -0.09
N GLU A 127 15.44 -28.50 -0.19
CA GLU A 127 16.02 -29.84 -0.52
C GLU A 127 15.71 -30.84 0.56
N ALA A 128 15.91 -30.50 1.83
CA ALA A 128 15.61 -31.39 2.97
C ALA A 128 14.10 -31.75 2.99
N ALA A 129 13.23 -30.79 2.75
CA ALA A 129 11.79 -31.03 2.66
C ALA A 129 11.41 -31.96 1.49
N ARG A 130 12.08 -31.80 0.33
CA ARG A 130 11.92 -32.71 -0.82
C ARG A 130 12.40 -34.11 -0.51
N ALA A 131 13.53 -34.25 0.21
CA ALA A 131 14.04 -35.56 0.66
C ALA A 131 13.02 -36.25 1.61
N CYS A 132 12.24 -35.48 2.38
CA CYS A 132 11.15 -36.01 3.19
C CYS A 132 9.83 -36.24 2.39
N GLY A 133 9.88 -36.23 1.05
CA GLY A 133 8.72 -36.49 0.19
C GLY A 133 7.78 -35.31 -0.04
N MET A 134 8.11 -34.08 0.44
CA MET A 134 7.26 -32.92 0.22
C MET A 134 7.42 -32.36 -1.21
N SER A 135 6.30 -32.10 -1.89
CA SER A 135 6.29 -31.51 -3.23
C SER A 135 5.12 -30.55 -3.44
N GLY A 136 5.15 -29.77 -4.50
CA GLY A 136 4.06 -28.90 -4.93
C GLY A 136 3.51 -27.99 -3.84
N LEU A 137 2.20 -27.96 -3.68
CA LEU A 137 1.50 -27.11 -2.73
C LEU A 137 1.84 -27.39 -1.26
N LEU A 138 2.13 -28.66 -0.93
CA LEU A 138 2.51 -29.04 0.43
C LEU A 138 3.85 -28.41 0.83
N LEU A 139 4.86 -28.51 -0.05
CA LEU A 139 6.16 -27.87 0.12
C LEU A 139 6.02 -26.34 0.23
N PHE A 140 5.23 -25.73 -0.66
CA PHE A 140 4.99 -24.29 -0.62
C PHE A 140 4.37 -23.87 0.70
N ARG A 141 3.25 -24.49 1.10
CA ARG A 141 2.48 -24.07 2.28
C ARG A 141 3.20 -24.31 3.60
N ARG A 142 3.98 -25.40 3.71
CA ARG A 142 4.64 -25.79 4.97
C ARG A 142 6.05 -25.23 5.15
N ILE A 143 6.77 -25.02 4.07
CA ILE A 143 8.18 -24.63 4.12
C ILE A 143 8.40 -23.25 3.47
N ILE A 144 8.10 -23.11 2.18
CA ILE A 144 8.46 -21.89 1.44
C ILE A 144 7.70 -20.67 1.95
N PHE A 145 6.39 -20.75 2.02
CA PHE A 145 5.55 -19.60 2.39
C PHE A 145 5.80 -19.07 3.81
N PRO A 146 5.87 -19.90 4.87
CA PRO A 146 6.14 -19.38 6.22
C PRO A 146 7.51 -18.73 6.35
N ILE A 147 8.53 -19.27 5.66
CA ILE A 147 9.87 -18.71 5.66
C ILE A 147 9.90 -17.39 4.88
N ALA A 148 9.36 -17.40 3.66
CA ALA A 148 9.26 -16.20 2.83
C ALA A 148 8.48 -15.08 3.54
N LEU A 149 7.37 -15.41 4.22
CA LEU A 149 6.58 -14.43 4.97
C LEU A 149 7.43 -13.73 6.04
N ARG A 150 8.24 -14.48 6.80
CA ARG A 150 9.14 -13.90 7.81
C ARG A 150 10.20 -12.99 7.21
N HIS A 151 10.76 -13.36 6.07
CA HIS A 151 11.76 -12.54 5.38
C HIS A 151 11.17 -11.30 4.72
N GLY A 152 9.95 -11.39 4.19
CA GLY A 152 9.29 -10.29 3.50
C GLY A 152 8.61 -9.29 4.43
N LEU A 153 8.21 -9.71 5.64
CA LEU A 153 7.38 -8.90 6.55
C LEU A 153 7.98 -7.54 6.90
N PRO A 154 9.28 -7.37 7.22
CA PRO A 154 9.84 -6.07 7.52
C PRO A 154 9.75 -5.07 6.36
N ALA A 155 10.06 -5.53 5.14
CA ALA A 155 9.93 -4.70 3.94
C ALA A 155 8.46 -4.37 3.63
N TYR A 156 7.56 -5.34 3.82
CA TYR A 156 6.12 -5.15 3.65
C TYR A 156 5.56 -4.15 4.66
N SER A 157 5.98 -4.21 5.93
CA SER A 157 5.61 -3.25 6.98
C SER A 157 6.01 -1.83 6.60
N THR A 158 7.23 -1.66 6.07
CA THR A 158 7.72 -0.35 5.59
C THR A 158 6.85 0.19 4.45
N GLU A 159 6.46 -0.66 3.51
CA GLU A 159 5.58 -0.29 2.40
C GLU A 159 4.19 0.12 2.91
N MET A 160 3.59 -0.61 3.85
CA MET A 160 2.29 -0.26 4.45
C MET A 160 2.31 1.12 5.11
N ILE A 161 3.38 1.44 5.88
CA ILE A 161 3.57 2.74 6.51
C ILE A 161 3.74 3.84 5.46
N SER A 162 4.46 3.57 4.39
CA SER A 162 4.66 4.51 3.27
C SER A 162 3.34 4.82 2.57
N MET A 163 2.48 3.81 2.41
CA MET A 163 1.16 3.95 1.79
C MET A 163 0.20 4.81 2.61
N VAL A 164 0.26 4.81 3.96
CA VAL A 164 -0.53 5.77 4.76
C VAL A 164 -0.19 7.21 4.39
N LYS A 165 1.10 7.52 4.24
CA LYS A 165 1.53 8.88 3.83
C LYS A 165 1.12 9.21 2.39
N ALA A 166 1.14 8.23 1.52
CA ALA A 166 0.76 8.37 0.12
C ALA A 166 -0.74 8.70 -0.06
N THR A 167 -1.61 8.30 0.90
CA THR A 167 -3.03 8.67 0.83
C THR A 167 -3.25 10.20 0.86
N ALA A 168 -2.32 10.98 1.42
CA ALA A 168 -2.45 12.44 1.39
C ALA A 168 -2.54 13.01 -0.05
N LEU A 169 -2.03 12.30 -1.06
CA LEU A 169 -2.13 12.71 -2.47
C LEU A 169 -3.56 12.66 -3.02
N VAL A 170 -4.47 11.88 -2.39
CA VAL A 170 -5.86 11.81 -2.85
C VAL A 170 -6.63 13.11 -2.58
N SER A 171 -6.09 13.99 -1.74
CA SER A 171 -6.60 15.35 -1.55
C SER A 171 -6.61 16.21 -2.82
N LEU A 172 -5.84 15.80 -3.84
CA LEU A 172 -5.74 16.49 -5.13
C LEU A 172 -6.80 16.04 -6.15
N ILE A 173 -7.57 15.03 -5.80
CA ILE A 173 -8.80 14.64 -6.48
C ILE A 173 -9.96 14.82 -5.51
N THR A 174 -11.16 15.02 -5.95
CA THR A 174 -12.34 15.47 -5.17
C THR A 174 -12.74 14.58 -3.98
N LEU A 175 -11.78 14.03 -3.24
CA LEU A 175 -11.98 13.15 -2.09
C LEU A 175 -11.74 13.89 -0.76
N TRP A 176 -12.66 13.72 0.21
CA TRP A 176 -12.64 14.40 1.50
C TRP A 176 -11.86 13.60 2.56
N ASP A 177 -10.57 13.38 2.33
CA ASP A 177 -9.64 12.78 3.29
C ASP A 177 -9.13 13.80 4.34
N VAL A 178 -8.30 13.35 5.27
CA VAL A 178 -7.71 14.22 6.32
C VAL A 178 -6.98 15.42 5.72
N MET A 179 -6.22 15.22 4.64
CA MET A 179 -5.45 16.32 4.02
C MET A 179 -6.37 17.30 3.30
N SER A 180 -7.41 16.84 2.59
CA SER A 180 -8.42 17.68 1.94
C SER A 180 -9.15 18.57 2.95
N VAL A 181 -9.54 18.01 4.10
CA VAL A 181 -10.19 18.76 5.17
C VAL A 181 -9.24 19.81 5.75
N ALA A 182 -7.95 19.49 5.94
CA ALA A 182 -6.95 20.46 6.39
C ALA A 182 -6.80 21.63 5.40
N LEU A 183 -6.70 21.32 4.10
CA LEU A 183 -6.63 22.33 3.05
C LEU A 183 -7.89 23.21 3.00
N LYS A 184 -9.07 22.60 3.20
CA LYS A 184 -10.32 23.36 3.26
C LYS A 184 -10.35 24.29 4.46
N ILE A 185 -10.03 23.83 5.67
CA ILE A 185 -10.00 24.70 6.87
C ILE A 185 -9.02 25.86 6.63
N ARG A 186 -7.83 25.57 6.09
CA ARG A 186 -6.85 26.61 5.71
C ARG A 186 -7.45 27.66 4.77
N ASN A 187 -8.14 27.22 3.73
CA ASN A 187 -8.72 28.13 2.72
C ASN A 187 -9.90 28.95 3.27
N ASP A 188 -10.75 28.32 4.10
CA ASP A 188 -11.93 28.97 4.69
C ASP A 188 -11.55 30.00 5.78
N THR A 189 -10.44 29.76 6.50
CA THR A 189 -10.05 30.57 7.68
C THR A 189 -8.80 31.44 7.45
N LEU A 190 -8.09 31.22 6.33
CA LEU A 190 -6.77 31.82 6.00
C LEU A 190 -5.67 31.51 7.05
N VAL A 191 -5.94 30.61 8.00
CA VAL A 191 -4.96 30.14 8.97
C VAL A 191 -4.18 28.99 8.34
N THR A 192 -2.94 29.25 7.90
CA THR A 192 -2.16 28.30 7.07
C THR A 192 -1.58 27.14 7.88
N TYR A 193 -0.93 27.43 9.00
CA TYR A 193 -0.08 26.42 9.65
C TYR A 193 -0.86 25.44 10.53
N LEU A 194 -1.82 25.91 11.31
CA LEU A 194 -2.47 25.09 12.32
C LEU A 194 -3.20 23.86 11.75
N PRO A 195 -4.06 23.98 10.69
CA PRO A 195 -4.73 22.80 10.13
C PRO A 195 -3.77 21.77 9.57
N LEU A 196 -2.64 22.23 8.97
CA LEU A 196 -1.62 21.34 8.40
C LEU A 196 -0.81 20.64 9.50
N ILE A 197 -0.47 21.34 10.59
CA ILE A 197 0.20 20.75 11.75
C ILE A 197 -0.69 19.69 12.40
N LEU A 198 -1.98 19.98 12.58
CA LEU A 198 -2.94 19.02 13.15
C LEU A 198 -3.09 17.78 12.23
N ALA A 199 -3.21 17.97 10.91
CA ALA A 199 -3.23 16.86 9.96
C ALA A 199 -1.93 16.03 10.05
N GLY A 200 -0.77 16.70 10.07
CA GLY A 200 0.53 16.06 10.24
C GLY A 200 0.62 15.24 11.53
N ALA A 201 0.11 15.77 12.64
CA ALA A 201 0.05 15.07 13.91
C ALA A 201 -0.86 13.81 13.84
N ILE A 202 -2.02 13.90 13.17
CA ILE A 202 -2.90 12.75 12.95
C ILE A 202 -2.18 11.67 12.13
N TYR A 203 -1.56 12.04 10.99
CA TYR A 203 -0.77 11.11 10.19
C TYR A 203 0.38 10.50 10.98
N PHE A 204 1.07 11.28 11.80
CA PHE A 204 2.15 10.80 12.65
C PHE A 204 1.65 9.73 13.64
N VAL A 205 0.54 10.01 14.35
CA VAL A 205 -0.06 9.06 15.31
C VAL A 205 -0.50 7.78 14.61
N VAL A 206 -1.18 7.89 13.47
CA VAL A 206 -1.60 6.71 12.68
C VAL A 206 -0.39 5.87 12.26
N ASN A 207 0.65 6.50 11.73
CA ASN A 207 1.87 5.79 11.33
C ASN A 207 2.60 5.16 12.52
N TYR A 208 2.64 5.85 13.66
CA TYR A 208 3.24 5.32 14.89
C TYR A 208 2.50 4.07 15.39
N VAL A 209 1.17 4.15 15.48
CA VAL A 209 0.34 3.02 15.94
C VAL A 209 0.45 1.84 14.97
N LEU A 210 0.36 2.10 13.68
CA LEU A 210 0.53 1.07 12.65
C LEU A 210 1.93 0.44 12.72
N GLY A 211 2.98 1.25 12.82
CA GLY A 211 4.35 0.77 12.94
C GLY A 211 4.57 -0.09 14.18
N ALA A 212 4.04 0.34 15.34
CA ALA A 212 4.10 -0.44 16.57
C ALA A 212 3.37 -1.78 16.45
N ALA A 213 2.18 -1.80 15.82
CA ALA A 213 1.41 -3.02 15.60
C ALA A 213 2.15 -3.99 14.65
N LEU A 214 2.72 -3.48 13.56
CA LEU A 214 3.50 -4.27 12.61
C LEU A 214 4.78 -4.83 13.23
N LEU A 215 5.51 -4.02 13.99
CA LEU A 215 6.69 -4.48 14.72
C LEU A 215 6.34 -5.56 15.76
N ALA A 216 5.21 -5.44 16.45
CA ALA A 216 4.73 -6.48 17.35
C ALA A 216 4.41 -7.78 16.60
N LEU A 217 3.83 -7.69 15.40
CA LEU A 217 3.58 -8.84 14.52
C LEU A 217 4.89 -9.49 14.05
N GLU A 218 5.88 -8.69 13.62
CA GLU A 218 7.20 -9.17 13.22
C GLU A 218 7.89 -9.95 14.35
N ARG A 219 7.86 -9.40 15.57
CA ARG A 219 8.43 -10.06 16.74
C ARG A 219 7.76 -11.38 17.09
N ARG A 220 6.46 -11.50 16.85
CA ARG A 220 5.71 -12.75 17.06
C ARG A 220 6.04 -13.82 16.01
N LEU A 221 6.20 -13.42 14.76
CA LEU A 221 6.44 -14.33 13.65
C LEU A 221 7.93 -14.70 13.49
N SER A 222 8.85 -13.89 14.03
CA SER A 222 10.31 -14.07 13.90
C SER A 222 11.01 -14.08 15.26
N PRO A 223 10.70 -15.02 16.18
CA PRO A 223 11.27 -15.05 17.52
C PRO A 223 12.79 -15.31 17.54
N HIS A 224 13.37 -15.84 16.45
CA HIS A 224 14.79 -16.16 16.34
C HIS A 224 15.68 -14.97 15.91
N LEU A 225 15.09 -13.84 15.51
CA LEU A 225 15.81 -12.62 15.13
C LEU A 225 15.98 -11.65 16.30
N LYS A 226 15.76 -12.08 17.55
CA LYS A 226 16.12 -11.28 18.71
C LYS A 226 17.62 -11.01 18.71
N PRO A 227 18.10 -9.74 18.81
CA PRO A 227 19.50 -9.49 19.07
C PRO A 227 19.87 -10.27 20.33
N ARG A 228 20.92 -11.13 20.25
CA ARG A 228 21.49 -11.70 21.46
C ARG A 228 21.95 -10.52 22.32
N PRO A 229 21.55 -10.45 23.61
CA PRO A 229 22.13 -9.48 24.51
C PRO A 229 23.63 -9.72 24.50
N SER A 230 24.38 -8.69 24.15
CA SER A 230 25.85 -8.62 24.28
C SER A 230 26.26 -8.69 25.72
#